data_0ae03b3e7176b52cec44f8bde0cc7a06
#
_entry.id   0ae03b3e7176b52cec44f8bde0cc7a06
#
_cell.length_a   1.000
_cell.length_b   1.000
_cell.length_c   1.000
_cell.angle_alpha   90.00
_cell.angle_beta   90.00
_cell.angle_gamma   90.00
#
_symmetry.space_group_name_H-M   'P 1'
#
loop_
_entity.id
_entity.type
_entity.pdbx_description
1 polymer ?
#
loop_
_entity_poly.entity_id
_entity_poly.type
_entity_poly.pdbx_seq_one_letter_code
_entity_poly.pdbx_strand_id
1 'polypeptide(L)'
;LYPQVDYKLKTRGGWVEITTSKMKMRYKKNSGQFTDKNLIITAAKEMLPFSWKPGMQQKGNLKGTYRTLDGMDGDTQTQTWVADTKKGEKLKLEDGLLATDGWTFIDDSQGLLFDNDKDWDWVKERPANGGQDWYFMAYGHDYKAALKDYTLFAGKVPLPPRYAFGYWWSRYWLYSDKEFRNLIDNFHTYQIPLDVLVVDMDWHYTEQGKGGWTGWTWNRDLFPNPKGFLGYLKQNDVKITLNLHPADGVASYEEKYPELAKDMGVDPQSKQTIPWINSDKKFIKNMFKNVLTPMEKDGVDFWWLDWQQGIYDPKMKNLSNTWWINYAFFSNMEKNRDTRPMLYHRWGGLGNHRYQVGFSGDAVVSWKSLDFQPYFNSTASNVLYGYWSHDLGGHIGESIDPEMYTRWLQFGALSPIMRTHSQKSAGLNKEPWVFN
;
A
#
# COMPACT_ATOMS: atom_id res chain seq x y z
N LEU A 1 -5.43 19.87 -15.52
CA LEU A 1 -6.62 20.71 -15.82
C LEU A 1 -7.86 19.86 -15.57
N TYR A 2 -8.68 20.25 -14.62
CA TYR A 2 -9.97 19.60 -14.38
C TYR A 2 -10.92 19.87 -15.56
N PRO A 3 -11.78 18.92 -15.92
CA PRO A 3 -12.77 19.16 -16.96
C PRO A 3 -13.68 20.32 -16.54
N GLN A 4 -13.96 21.21 -17.48
CA GLN A 4 -14.94 22.26 -17.26
C GLN A 4 -16.32 21.65 -17.15
N VAL A 5 -17.04 21.99 -16.09
CA VAL A 5 -18.42 21.55 -15.86
C VAL A 5 -19.34 22.74 -16.03
N ASP A 6 -20.39 22.57 -16.82
CA ASP A 6 -21.44 23.59 -16.97
C ASP A 6 -22.16 23.79 -15.63
N TYR A 7 -22.21 25.03 -15.18
CA TYR A 7 -22.92 25.39 -13.97
C TYR A 7 -23.68 26.73 -14.12
N LYS A 8 -24.71 26.88 -13.33
CA LYS A 8 -25.44 28.14 -13.18
C LYS A 8 -25.15 28.71 -11.79
N LEU A 9 -24.70 29.97 -11.74
CA LEU A 9 -24.47 30.72 -10.51
C LEU A 9 -25.57 31.76 -10.33
N LYS A 10 -26.23 31.77 -9.18
CA LYS A 10 -27.23 32.77 -8.81
C LYS A 10 -26.99 33.26 -7.36
N THR A 11 -27.28 34.52 -7.11
CA THR A 11 -27.33 35.06 -5.75
C THR A 11 -28.74 35.59 -5.51
N ARG A 12 -29.44 35.06 -4.49
CA ARG A 12 -30.80 35.47 -4.14
C ARG A 12 -31.03 35.36 -2.62
N GLY A 13 -31.59 36.37 -2.01
CA GLY A 13 -31.96 36.34 -0.58
C GLY A 13 -30.77 36.08 0.36
N GLY A 14 -29.58 36.59 0.03
CA GLY A 14 -28.36 36.37 0.81
C GLY A 14 -27.70 34.98 0.62
N TRP A 15 -28.20 34.16 -0.30
CA TRP A 15 -27.62 32.86 -0.62
C TRP A 15 -26.95 32.88 -2.01
N VAL A 16 -25.78 32.27 -2.08
CA VAL A 16 -25.12 31.86 -3.32
C VAL A 16 -25.57 30.46 -3.66
N GLU A 17 -26.01 30.26 -4.88
CA GLU A 17 -26.52 29.00 -5.40
C GLU A 17 -25.74 28.59 -6.65
N ILE A 18 -25.12 27.43 -6.60
CA ILE A 18 -24.44 26.78 -7.74
C ILE A 18 -25.26 25.56 -8.11
N THR A 19 -25.63 25.49 -9.38
CA THR A 19 -26.44 24.37 -9.90
C THR A 19 -25.72 23.76 -11.10
N THR A 20 -25.48 22.44 -11.03
CA THR A 20 -25.02 21.60 -12.13
C THR A 20 -26.17 20.71 -12.63
N SER A 21 -25.90 19.85 -13.61
CA SER A 21 -26.87 18.83 -14.05
C SER A 21 -27.14 17.76 -12.98
N LYS A 22 -26.27 17.62 -11.97
CA LYS A 22 -26.35 16.53 -10.98
C LYS A 22 -26.76 16.99 -9.57
N MET A 23 -26.39 18.21 -9.18
CA MET A 23 -26.63 18.70 -7.83
C MET A 23 -26.78 20.23 -7.78
N LYS A 24 -27.29 20.68 -6.66
CA LYS A 24 -27.43 22.10 -6.31
C LYS A 24 -26.82 22.36 -4.95
N MET A 25 -25.84 23.26 -4.90
CA MET A 25 -25.23 23.74 -3.65
C MET A 25 -25.77 25.13 -3.32
N ARG A 26 -26.11 25.37 -2.06
CA ARG A 26 -26.50 26.67 -1.53
C ARG A 26 -25.63 27.02 -0.32
N TYR A 27 -25.01 28.17 -0.37
CA TYR A 27 -24.20 28.71 0.71
C TYR A 27 -24.67 30.12 1.09
N LYS A 28 -24.81 30.38 2.38
CA LYS A 28 -25.18 31.72 2.88
C LYS A 28 -23.99 32.67 2.75
N LYS A 29 -24.12 33.67 1.89
CA LYS A 29 -23.06 34.61 1.55
C LYS A 29 -22.50 35.29 2.82
N ASN A 30 -21.18 35.40 2.93
CA ASN A 30 -20.44 36.04 4.00
C ASN A 30 -20.69 35.47 5.41
N SER A 31 -21.03 34.17 5.49
CA SER A 31 -21.31 33.51 6.79
C SER A 31 -20.11 32.74 7.37
N GLY A 32 -18.90 32.88 6.80
CA GLY A 32 -17.69 32.23 7.30
C GLY A 32 -17.56 30.77 6.86
N GLN A 33 -17.02 29.92 7.71
CA GLN A 33 -16.83 28.50 7.45
C GLN A 33 -18.15 27.77 7.20
N PHE A 34 -18.09 26.68 6.46
CA PHE A 34 -19.26 25.83 6.16
C PHE A 34 -19.75 25.13 7.43
N THR A 35 -21.05 25.23 7.67
CA THR A 35 -21.76 24.63 8.79
C THR A 35 -23.11 24.09 8.32
N ASP A 36 -23.80 23.31 9.13
CA ASP A 36 -25.16 22.81 8.91
C ASP A 36 -26.20 23.93 8.73
N LYS A 37 -25.89 25.16 9.18
CA LYS A 37 -26.77 26.33 9.10
C LYS A 37 -26.59 27.15 7.82
N ASN A 38 -25.45 27.02 7.15
CA ASN A 38 -25.08 27.88 6.04
C ASN A 38 -24.72 27.17 4.74
N LEU A 39 -24.59 25.84 4.73
CA LEU A 39 -24.33 25.05 3.55
C LEU A 39 -25.33 23.89 3.40
N ILE A 40 -25.95 23.78 2.23
CA ILE A 40 -26.85 22.69 1.87
C ILE A 40 -26.51 22.23 0.46
N ILE A 41 -26.40 20.92 0.25
CA ILE A 41 -26.25 20.29 -1.07
C ILE A 41 -27.43 19.34 -1.29
N THR A 42 -28.10 19.48 -2.42
CA THR A 42 -29.25 18.64 -2.79
C THR A 42 -29.05 18.01 -4.17
N ALA A 43 -29.67 16.87 -4.38
CA ALA A 43 -29.73 16.23 -5.69
C ALA A 43 -30.45 17.11 -6.72
N ALA A 44 -30.06 17.02 -8.00
CA ALA A 44 -30.89 17.46 -9.10
C ALA A 44 -32.13 16.53 -9.26
N LYS A 45 -33.19 17.02 -9.94
CA LYS A 45 -34.48 16.34 -10.02
C LYS A 45 -34.42 14.89 -10.55
N GLU A 46 -33.46 14.62 -11.44
CA GLU A 46 -33.28 13.33 -12.12
C GLU A 46 -32.31 12.38 -11.42
N MET A 47 -31.74 12.83 -10.31
CA MET A 47 -30.78 12.04 -9.52
C MET A 47 -31.47 11.34 -8.36
N LEU A 48 -30.78 10.31 -7.78
CA LEU A 48 -31.21 9.73 -6.52
C LEU A 48 -31.39 10.85 -5.48
N PRO A 49 -32.57 10.99 -4.86
CA PRO A 49 -32.85 12.10 -3.97
C PRO A 49 -31.95 12.11 -2.73
N PHE A 50 -31.28 13.21 -2.47
CA PHE A 50 -30.59 13.46 -1.21
C PHE A 50 -30.66 14.96 -0.84
N SER A 51 -30.51 15.24 0.44
CA SER A 51 -30.26 16.58 0.96
C SER A 51 -29.19 16.45 2.06
N TRP A 52 -28.02 17.01 1.80
CA TRP A 52 -26.89 16.91 2.67
C TRP A 52 -26.57 18.26 3.32
N LYS A 53 -26.13 18.22 4.57
CA LYS A 53 -25.56 19.35 5.33
C LYS A 53 -24.31 18.88 6.07
N PRO A 54 -23.33 19.77 6.36
CA PRO A 54 -22.20 19.45 7.21
C PRO A 54 -22.61 18.75 8.51
N GLY A 55 -21.86 17.70 8.88
CA GLY A 55 -22.14 16.88 10.07
C GLY A 55 -23.11 15.71 9.86
N MET A 56 -23.78 15.60 8.70
CA MET A 56 -24.59 14.44 8.42
C MET A 56 -23.75 13.20 8.21
N GLN A 57 -24.14 12.10 8.89
CA GLN A 57 -23.48 10.81 8.77
C GLN A 57 -24.02 10.03 7.56
N GLN A 58 -23.12 9.45 6.80
CA GLN A 58 -23.44 8.50 5.75
C GLN A 58 -23.82 7.14 6.36
N LYS A 59 -24.89 6.54 5.94
CA LYS A 59 -25.40 5.27 6.48
C LYS A 59 -25.12 4.07 5.56
N GLY A 60 -25.11 4.29 4.28
CA GLY A 60 -25.01 3.26 3.26
C GLY A 60 -23.62 3.11 2.63
N ASN A 61 -22.53 3.45 3.34
CA ASN A 61 -21.18 3.32 2.81
C ASN A 61 -20.83 1.86 2.48
N LEU A 62 -20.37 1.60 1.26
CA LEU A 62 -20.04 0.26 0.76
C LEU A 62 -18.66 -0.24 1.21
N LYS A 63 -18.01 0.52 2.08
CA LYS A 63 -16.69 0.26 2.63
C LYS A 63 -15.57 0.29 1.58
N GLY A 64 -14.38 0.43 2.07
CA GLY A 64 -13.12 0.39 1.35
C GLY A 64 -12.28 -0.79 1.79
N THR A 65 -11.07 -0.53 2.23
CA THR A 65 -10.13 -1.56 2.68
C THR A 65 -9.55 -1.23 4.04
N TYR A 66 -8.54 -1.96 4.44
CA TYR A 66 -7.82 -1.76 5.70
C TYR A 66 -6.33 -2.05 5.51
N ARG A 67 -5.48 -1.46 6.35
CA ARG A 67 -4.03 -1.54 6.23
C ARG A 67 -3.49 -2.96 6.28
N THR A 68 -4.06 -3.81 7.13
CA THR A 68 -3.52 -5.14 7.39
C THR A 68 -4.57 -6.12 7.87
N LEU A 69 -4.39 -7.39 7.47
CA LEU A 69 -5.07 -8.57 8.02
C LEU A 69 -4.15 -9.36 8.96
N ASP A 70 -3.07 -8.76 9.48
CA ASP A 70 -2.17 -9.41 10.41
C ASP A 70 -2.91 -9.99 11.61
N GLY A 71 -2.75 -11.29 11.82
CA GLY A 71 -3.38 -12.01 12.92
C GLY A 71 -4.88 -12.24 12.77
N MET A 72 -5.49 -11.89 11.64
CA MET A 72 -6.92 -12.08 11.41
C MET A 72 -7.26 -13.53 11.05
N ASP A 73 -8.27 -14.09 11.72
CA ASP A 73 -9.00 -15.28 11.33
C ASP A 73 -10.35 -14.85 10.71
N GLY A 74 -10.39 -14.74 9.43
CA GLY A 74 -11.45 -14.04 8.72
C GLY A 74 -11.46 -12.54 9.08
N ASP A 75 -12.55 -12.09 9.69
CA ASP A 75 -12.72 -10.71 10.17
C ASP A 75 -12.37 -10.52 11.66
N THR A 76 -11.84 -11.55 12.35
CA THR A 76 -11.64 -11.52 13.81
C THR A 76 -10.16 -11.57 14.16
N GLN A 77 -9.68 -10.62 14.97
CA GLN A 77 -8.30 -10.60 15.46
C GLN A 77 -8.04 -11.72 16.46
N THR A 78 -7.00 -12.54 16.21
CA THR A 78 -6.61 -13.65 17.08
C THR A 78 -5.34 -13.37 17.89
N GLN A 79 -4.55 -12.38 17.49
CA GLN A 79 -3.25 -12.07 18.06
C GLN A 79 -3.30 -10.89 19.04
N THR A 80 -2.31 -10.80 19.91
CA THR A 80 -2.16 -9.70 20.88
C THR A 80 -1.06 -8.70 20.50
N TRP A 81 -0.21 -9.06 19.56
CA TRP A 81 0.94 -8.23 19.14
C TRP A 81 0.58 -7.18 18.06
N VAL A 82 -0.59 -7.29 17.44
CA VAL A 82 -1.04 -6.32 16.44
C VAL A 82 -1.52 -5.05 17.13
N ALA A 83 -0.93 -3.92 16.76
CA ALA A 83 -1.19 -2.65 17.43
C ALA A 83 -2.56 -2.03 17.09
N ASP A 84 -3.07 -2.30 15.90
CA ASP A 84 -4.24 -1.60 15.34
C ASP A 84 -5.58 -2.18 15.82
N THR A 85 -5.59 -3.44 16.28
CA THR A 85 -6.80 -4.16 16.70
C THR A 85 -6.53 -5.02 17.94
N LYS A 86 -7.54 -5.20 18.76
CA LYS A 86 -7.44 -6.04 19.97
C LYS A 86 -7.87 -7.48 19.67
N LYS A 87 -7.27 -8.45 20.34
CA LYS A 87 -7.70 -9.84 20.27
C LYS A 87 -9.20 -9.98 20.55
N GLY A 88 -9.90 -10.70 19.66
CA GLY A 88 -11.36 -10.88 19.69
C GLY A 88 -12.15 -9.73 19.02
N GLU A 89 -11.50 -8.65 18.61
CA GLU A 89 -12.17 -7.54 17.92
C GLU A 89 -12.45 -7.91 16.46
N LYS A 90 -13.59 -7.44 15.96
CA LYS A 90 -13.96 -7.53 14.55
C LYS A 90 -13.32 -6.41 13.74
N LEU A 91 -12.79 -6.76 12.58
CA LEU A 91 -12.24 -5.79 11.64
C LEU A 91 -13.30 -4.80 11.19
N LYS A 92 -12.98 -3.52 11.30
CA LYS A 92 -13.78 -2.42 10.77
C LYS A 92 -13.07 -1.84 9.56
N LEU A 93 -13.54 -2.19 8.37
CA LEU A 93 -13.03 -1.59 7.15
C LEU A 93 -13.26 -0.07 7.16
N GLU A 94 -12.29 0.67 6.61
CA GLU A 94 -12.42 2.11 6.37
C GLU A 94 -13.61 2.40 5.45
N ASP A 95 -14.14 3.61 5.52
CA ASP A 95 -15.19 4.02 4.59
C ASP A 95 -14.62 4.17 3.17
N GLY A 96 -15.39 3.69 2.19
CA GLY A 96 -15.05 3.79 0.78
C GLY A 96 -15.62 5.04 0.12
N LEU A 97 -15.36 5.17 -1.17
CA LEU A 97 -15.82 6.29 -2.01
C LEU A 97 -17.26 6.12 -2.50
N LEU A 98 -17.90 4.99 -2.23
CA LEU A 98 -19.20 4.61 -2.75
C LEU A 98 -20.20 4.36 -1.63
N ALA A 99 -21.46 4.71 -1.87
CA ALA A 99 -22.52 4.52 -0.91
C ALA A 99 -23.88 4.33 -1.58
N THR A 100 -24.75 3.53 -0.95
CA THR A 100 -26.14 3.38 -1.38
C THR A 100 -26.96 4.67 -1.17
N ASP A 101 -26.52 5.56 -0.29
CA ASP A 101 -27.09 6.90 -0.11
C ASP A 101 -26.91 7.81 -1.34
N GLY A 102 -26.09 7.39 -2.32
CA GLY A 102 -25.85 8.11 -3.58
C GLY A 102 -24.89 9.30 -3.48
N TRP A 103 -24.29 9.52 -2.33
CA TRP A 103 -23.31 10.58 -2.10
C TRP A 103 -22.19 10.12 -1.16
N THR A 104 -21.04 10.75 -1.28
CA THR A 104 -19.88 10.55 -0.40
C THR A 104 -19.23 11.91 -0.08
N PHE A 105 -18.75 12.06 1.12
CA PHE A 105 -18.08 13.26 1.61
C PHE A 105 -16.69 12.91 2.13
N ILE A 106 -15.68 13.66 1.69
CA ILE A 106 -14.29 13.54 2.14
C ILE A 106 -13.88 14.91 2.70
N ASP A 107 -13.44 14.94 3.95
CA ASP A 107 -12.85 16.12 4.58
C ASP A 107 -11.32 15.99 4.56
N ASP A 108 -10.66 16.78 3.72
CA ASP A 108 -9.19 16.86 3.60
C ASP A 108 -8.60 18.08 4.29
N SER A 109 -9.39 18.79 5.11
CA SER A 109 -8.98 20.03 5.77
C SER A 109 -7.75 19.86 6.67
N GLN A 110 -7.51 18.66 7.18
CA GLN A 110 -6.33 18.30 7.99
C GLN A 110 -5.24 17.61 7.18
N GLY A 111 -5.48 17.35 5.89
CA GLY A 111 -4.52 16.74 4.98
C GLY A 111 -3.29 17.62 4.77
N LEU A 112 -2.16 16.96 4.52
CA LEU A 112 -0.91 17.64 4.17
C LEU A 112 -0.92 18.04 2.69
N LEU A 113 0.01 18.92 2.31
CA LEU A 113 0.13 19.42 0.93
C LEU A 113 1.44 18.94 0.30
N PHE A 114 1.49 18.96 -1.03
CA PHE A 114 2.74 18.93 -1.77
C PHE A 114 3.33 20.34 -1.90
N ASP A 115 4.66 20.45 -1.87
CA ASP A 115 5.38 21.71 -1.97
C ASP A 115 5.56 22.22 -3.42
N ASN A 116 5.23 21.38 -4.42
CA ASN A 116 5.43 21.60 -5.85
C ASN A 116 6.92 21.85 -6.22
N ASP A 117 7.84 21.18 -5.52
CA ASP A 117 9.27 21.21 -5.88
C ASP A 117 9.47 20.56 -7.26
N LYS A 118 10.09 21.28 -8.18
CA LYS A 118 10.28 20.85 -9.58
C LYS A 118 11.15 19.60 -9.72
N ASP A 119 12.04 19.38 -8.75
CA ASP A 119 12.88 18.18 -8.76
C ASP A 119 12.11 16.95 -8.25
N TRP A 120 11.46 17.09 -7.14
CA TRP A 120 10.66 16.01 -6.52
C TRP A 120 9.66 16.64 -5.54
N ASP A 121 8.39 16.59 -5.84
CA ASP A 121 7.34 17.06 -4.94
C ASP A 121 7.51 16.44 -3.55
N TRP A 122 7.39 17.26 -2.50
CA TRP A 122 7.53 16.77 -1.15
C TRP A 122 6.40 17.23 -0.26
N VAL A 123 6.27 16.55 0.89
CA VAL A 123 5.24 16.91 1.86
C VAL A 123 5.56 18.22 2.55
N LYS A 124 4.54 19.03 2.76
CA LYS A 124 4.56 20.21 3.62
C LYS A 124 3.29 20.32 4.44
N GLU A 125 3.39 20.97 5.58
CA GLU A 125 2.23 21.28 6.42
C GLU A 125 1.28 22.26 5.72
N ARG A 126 -0.01 22.06 5.99
CA ARG A 126 -1.04 23.03 5.59
C ARG A 126 -0.93 24.27 6.49
N PRO A 127 -1.06 25.49 5.96
CA PRO A 127 -1.11 26.70 6.79
C PRO A 127 -2.19 26.60 7.89
N ALA A 128 -1.91 27.12 9.07
CA ALA A 128 -2.83 27.05 10.21
C ALA A 128 -4.23 27.66 9.93
N ASN A 129 -4.31 28.58 8.97
CA ASN A 129 -5.56 29.20 8.51
C ASN A 129 -6.03 28.63 7.14
N GLY A 130 -5.65 27.42 6.80
CA GLY A 130 -5.87 26.78 5.49
C GLY A 130 -7.35 26.60 5.10
N GLY A 131 -8.27 26.81 6.03
CA GLY A 131 -9.70 26.70 5.75
C GLY A 131 -10.20 25.26 5.71
N GLN A 132 -11.39 25.11 5.14
CA GLN A 132 -12.03 23.82 4.89
C GLN A 132 -11.72 23.39 3.45
N ASP A 133 -11.26 22.15 3.30
CA ASP A 133 -10.96 21.52 2.01
C ASP A 133 -11.79 20.24 1.92
N TRP A 134 -12.88 20.31 1.16
CA TRP A 134 -13.91 19.28 1.16
C TRP A 134 -14.23 18.80 -0.23
N TYR A 135 -14.35 17.49 -0.39
CA TYR A 135 -14.79 16.85 -1.61
C TYR A 135 -16.16 16.22 -1.38
N PHE A 136 -17.16 16.66 -2.12
CA PHE A 136 -18.50 16.11 -2.10
C PHE A 136 -18.80 15.45 -3.46
N MET A 137 -19.07 14.16 -3.44
CA MET A 137 -19.32 13.34 -4.61
C MET A 137 -20.79 12.88 -4.60
N ALA A 138 -21.53 13.11 -5.68
CA ALA A 138 -22.94 12.78 -5.80
C ALA A 138 -23.23 12.12 -7.16
N TYR A 139 -23.15 10.82 -7.19
CA TYR A 139 -23.29 10.00 -8.40
C TYR A 139 -24.53 9.08 -8.38
N GLY A 140 -25.32 9.12 -7.30
CA GLY A 140 -26.36 8.13 -7.11
C GLY A 140 -25.76 6.73 -7.04
N HIS A 141 -26.23 5.82 -7.88
CA HIS A 141 -25.70 4.45 -8.00
C HIS A 141 -24.80 4.26 -9.22
N ASP A 142 -24.40 5.34 -9.90
CA ASP A 142 -23.37 5.25 -10.96
C ASP A 142 -21.97 5.20 -10.34
N TYR A 143 -21.67 4.08 -9.69
CA TYR A 143 -20.43 3.85 -8.96
C TYR A 143 -19.18 3.91 -9.85
N LYS A 144 -19.32 3.46 -11.12
CA LYS A 144 -18.19 3.51 -12.06
C LYS A 144 -17.85 4.94 -12.46
N ALA A 145 -18.86 5.79 -12.67
CA ALA A 145 -18.63 7.21 -12.93
C ALA A 145 -17.98 7.90 -11.70
N ALA A 146 -18.45 7.60 -10.48
CA ALA A 146 -17.86 8.13 -9.27
C ALA A 146 -16.33 7.82 -9.16
N LEU A 147 -15.96 6.57 -9.33
CA LEU A 147 -14.57 6.14 -9.29
C LEU A 147 -13.74 6.72 -10.44
N LYS A 148 -14.31 6.78 -11.65
CA LYS A 148 -13.65 7.40 -12.81
C LYS A 148 -13.33 8.86 -12.55
N ASP A 149 -14.31 9.62 -12.08
CA ASP A 149 -14.15 11.07 -11.87
C ASP A 149 -13.28 11.35 -10.64
N TYR A 150 -13.28 10.48 -9.63
CA TYR A 150 -12.32 10.55 -8.53
C TYR A 150 -10.87 10.53 -9.03
N THR A 151 -10.55 9.71 -10.04
CA THR A 151 -9.19 9.67 -10.61
C THR A 151 -8.74 10.96 -11.31
N LEU A 152 -9.66 11.87 -11.63
CA LEU A 152 -9.32 13.15 -12.28
C LEU A 152 -8.58 14.10 -11.34
N PHE A 153 -8.85 14.03 -10.03
CA PHE A 153 -8.19 14.87 -9.04
C PHE A 153 -7.30 14.07 -8.07
N ALA A 154 -7.64 12.82 -7.77
CA ALA A 154 -6.85 11.99 -6.86
C ALA A 154 -5.73 11.21 -7.57
N GLY A 155 -5.63 11.29 -8.90
CA GLY A 155 -4.67 10.56 -9.71
C GLY A 155 -5.17 9.20 -10.19
N LYS A 156 -4.56 8.70 -11.26
CA LYS A 156 -4.92 7.45 -11.91
C LYS A 156 -4.38 6.24 -11.16
N VAL A 157 -5.03 5.09 -11.36
CA VAL A 157 -4.45 3.78 -11.01
C VAL A 157 -3.43 3.40 -12.08
N PRO A 158 -2.15 3.30 -11.78
CA PRO A 158 -1.15 2.90 -12.76
C PRO A 158 -1.33 1.41 -13.13
N LEU A 159 -1.07 1.06 -14.37
CA LEU A 159 -1.06 -0.34 -14.79
C LEU A 159 0.25 -1.00 -14.37
N PRO A 160 0.24 -2.09 -13.58
CA PRO A 160 1.43 -2.82 -13.21
C PRO A 160 2.16 -3.41 -14.44
N PRO A 161 3.45 -3.72 -14.35
CA PRO A 161 4.15 -4.52 -15.34
C PRO A 161 3.47 -5.88 -15.53
N ARG A 162 3.60 -6.47 -16.73
CA ARG A 162 2.91 -7.73 -17.07
C ARG A 162 3.25 -8.89 -16.13
N TYR A 163 4.51 -8.99 -15.70
CA TYR A 163 4.95 -10.05 -14.79
C TYR A 163 4.24 -10.04 -13.43
N ALA A 164 3.69 -8.89 -13.02
CA ALA A 164 2.93 -8.79 -11.78
C ALA A 164 1.66 -9.67 -11.78
N PHE A 165 1.12 -9.97 -12.95
CA PHE A 165 -0.08 -10.81 -13.13
C PHE A 165 0.24 -12.30 -13.33
N GLY A 166 1.51 -12.70 -13.23
CA GLY A 166 1.94 -14.07 -13.23
C GLY A 166 1.96 -14.68 -11.83
N TYR A 167 2.64 -15.81 -11.68
CA TYR A 167 2.74 -16.48 -10.39
C TYR A 167 3.95 -15.98 -9.60
N TRP A 168 3.73 -15.69 -8.31
CA TRP A 168 4.76 -15.26 -7.37
C TRP A 168 5.00 -16.35 -6.34
N TRP A 169 6.24 -16.79 -6.22
CA TRP A 169 6.69 -17.61 -5.10
C TRP A 169 7.21 -16.73 -3.98
N SER A 170 6.71 -16.94 -2.77
CA SER A 170 7.15 -16.27 -1.55
C SER A 170 7.04 -17.23 -0.37
N ARG A 171 8.01 -17.19 0.53
CA ARG A 171 7.99 -17.89 1.81
C ARG A 171 8.94 -17.22 2.77
N TYR A 172 8.49 -16.92 3.98
CA TYR A 172 9.40 -16.59 5.08
C TYR A 172 10.14 -17.85 5.50
N TRP A 173 11.35 -18.02 5.00
CA TRP A 173 12.20 -19.19 5.23
C TRP A 173 13.65 -18.83 5.00
N LEU A 174 14.56 -19.50 5.71
CA LEU A 174 15.99 -19.27 5.62
C LEU A 174 16.56 -19.93 4.34
N TYR A 175 16.19 -19.41 3.18
CA TYR A 175 16.74 -19.88 1.92
C TYR A 175 18.13 -19.32 1.62
N SER A 176 19.02 -20.20 1.19
CA SER A 176 20.27 -19.82 0.53
C SER A 176 20.08 -19.59 -0.98
N ASP A 177 21.06 -18.92 -1.61
CA ASP A 177 21.18 -18.81 -3.08
C ASP A 177 21.03 -20.18 -3.76
N LYS A 178 21.73 -21.21 -3.24
CA LYS A 178 21.66 -22.57 -3.78
C LYS A 178 20.24 -23.15 -3.70
N GLU A 179 19.55 -22.97 -2.61
CA GLU A 179 18.18 -23.48 -2.42
C GLU A 179 17.19 -22.77 -3.33
N PHE A 180 17.34 -21.46 -3.53
CA PHE A 180 16.51 -20.74 -4.49
C PHE A 180 16.76 -21.18 -5.93
N ARG A 181 18.02 -21.49 -6.32
CA ARG A 181 18.30 -22.06 -7.64
C ARG A 181 17.61 -23.41 -7.81
N ASN A 182 17.72 -24.30 -6.81
CA ASN A 182 17.03 -25.58 -6.82
C ASN A 182 15.51 -25.42 -6.90
N LEU A 183 14.96 -24.42 -6.21
CA LEU A 183 13.53 -24.10 -6.26
C LEU A 183 13.10 -23.74 -7.71
N ILE A 184 13.85 -22.89 -8.38
CA ILE A 184 13.58 -22.47 -9.76
C ILE A 184 13.72 -23.66 -10.72
N ASP A 185 14.75 -24.50 -10.55
CA ASP A 185 14.95 -25.72 -11.33
C ASP A 185 13.76 -26.68 -11.15
N ASN A 186 13.19 -26.78 -9.95
CA ASN A 186 11.98 -27.56 -9.70
C ASN A 186 10.76 -26.96 -10.41
N PHE A 187 10.55 -25.64 -10.40
CA PHE A 187 9.48 -25.00 -11.19
C PHE A 187 9.58 -25.38 -12.68
N HIS A 188 10.79 -25.37 -13.24
CA HIS A 188 11.02 -25.80 -14.61
C HIS A 188 10.75 -27.29 -14.80
N THR A 189 11.25 -28.15 -13.91
CA THR A 189 11.09 -29.60 -13.96
C THR A 189 9.63 -30.03 -13.95
N TYR A 190 8.83 -29.38 -13.09
CA TYR A 190 7.39 -29.65 -12.99
C TYR A 190 6.55 -28.81 -13.96
N GLN A 191 7.18 -28.03 -14.84
CA GLN A 191 6.53 -27.18 -15.84
C GLN A 191 5.50 -26.21 -15.23
N ILE A 192 5.79 -25.69 -14.05
CA ILE A 192 4.97 -24.69 -13.37
C ILE A 192 5.57 -23.32 -13.66
N PRO A 193 4.79 -22.34 -14.16
CA PRO A 193 5.32 -21.02 -14.43
C PRO A 193 5.70 -20.31 -13.12
N LEU A 194 6.79 -19.52 -13.18
CA LEU A 194 7.23 -18.65 -12.10
C LEU A 194 7.65 -17.31 -12.70
N ASP A 195 6.97 -16.24 -12.34
CA ASP A 195 7.25 -14.90 -12.86
C ASP A 195 8.00 -14.03 -11.84
N VAL A 196 7.72 -14.22 -10.55
CA VAL A 196 8.31 -13.40 -9.47
C VAL A 196 8.78 -14.27 -8.31
N LEU A 197 10.03 -14.05 -7.91
CA LEU A 197 10.59 -14.56 -6.68
C LEU A 197 10.58 -13.45 -5.61
N VAL A 198 9.92 -13.70 -4.49
CA VAL A 198 9.96 -12.84 -3.32
C VAL A 198 10.96 -13.41 -2.32
N VAL A 199 11.99 -12.64 -1.99
CA VAL A 199 12.93 -13.01 -0.95
C VAL A 199 12.59 -12.23 0.32
N ASP A 200 12.18 -12.97 1.35
CA ASP A 200 11.79 -12.41 2.63
C ASP A 200 13.01 -11.94 3.43
N MET A 201 12.79 -11.42 4.62
CA MET A 201 13.77 -10.66 5.40
C MET A 201 15.14 -11.32 5.59
N ASP A 202 15.25 -12.64 5.48
CA ASP A 202 16.55 -13.35 5.61
C ASP A 202 17.53 -13.06 4.45
N TRP A 203 17.14 -12.26 3.43
CA TRP A 203 18.09 -11.77 2.43
C TRP A 203 19.20 -10.90 3.06
N HIS A 204 18.88 -10.24 4.20
CA HIS A 204 19.84 -9.48 5.01
C HIS A 204 20.14 -10.21 6.33
N TYR A 205 21.10 -9.70 7.08
CA TYR A 205 21.41 -10.24 8.40
C TYR A 205 20.29 -9.95 9.39
N THR A 206 19.63 -11.00 9.90
CA THR A 206 18.52 -10.91 10.86
C THR A 206 18.93 -11.11 12.31
N GLU A 207 20.19 -11.48 12.56
CA GLU A 207 20.73 -11.66 13.91
C GLU A 207 21.37 -10.39 14.49
N GLN A 208 21.47 -9.33 13.69
CA GLN A 208 22.06 -8.05 14.09
C GLN A 208 20.97 -7.00 14.33
N GLY A 209 21.27 -6.01 15.19
CA GLY A 209 20.39 -4.91 15.49
C GLY A 209 19.23 -5.24 16.44
N LYS A 210 18.21 -4.39 16.44
CA LYS A 210 17.01 -4.52 17.27
C LYS A 210 16.03 -5.52 16.67
N GLY A 211 16.12 -6.77 17.08
CA GLY A 211 15.18 -7.80 16.66
C GLY A 211 15.34 -8.31 15.22
N GLY A 212 16.36 -7.84 14.49
CA GLY A 212 16.71 -8.34 13.16
C GLY A 212 15.73 -8.04 12.03
N TRP A 213 14.74 -7.16 12.25
CA TRP A 213 13.74 -6.84 11.23
C TRP A 213 14.27 -5.90 10.15
N THR A 214 14.97 -4.83 10.56
CA THR A 214 15.55 -3.87 9.63
C THR A 214 16.96 -4.31 9.21
N GLY A 215 17.22 -4.33 7.90
CA GLY A 215 18.53 -4.63 7.36
C GLY A 215 18.68 -4.14 5.91
N TRP A 216 19.93 -3.78 5.55
CA TRP A 216 20.28 -3.18 4.26
C TRP A 216 21.48 -3.84 3.60
N THR A 217 22.05 -4.87 4.23
CA THR A 217 23.24 -5.58 3.78
C THR A 217 22.90 -7.04 3.49
N TRP A 218 23.23 -7.51 2.30
CA TRP A 218 23.04 -8.91 1.94
C TRP A 218 23.70 -9.85 2.95
N ASN A 219 22.97 -10.83 3.42
CA ASN A 219 23.51 -11.93 4.22
C ASN A 219 24.42 -12.79 3.35
N ARG A 220 25.74 -12.60 3.50
CA ARG A 220 26.75 -13.28 2.67
C ARG A 220 26.87 -14.78 2.98
N ASP A 221 26.39 -15.21 4.12
CA ASP A 221 26.36 -16.63 4.47
C ASP A 221 25.32 -17.38 3.63
N LEU A 222 24.18 -16.73 3.33
CA LEU A 222 23.14 -17.27 2.48
C LEU A 222 23.33 -16.92 1.00
N PHE A 223 23.80 -15.72 0.73
CA PHE A 223 24.00 -15.16 -0.62
C PHE A 223 25.46 -14.70 -0.79
N PRO A 224 26.41 -15.61 -0.93
CA PRO A 224 27.85 -15.23 -1.03
C PRO A 224 28.16 -14.37 -2.25
N ASN A 225 27.38 -14.50 -3.32
CA ASN A 225 27.48 -13.67 -4.54
C ASN A 225 26.10 -13.17 -5.00
N PRO A 226 25.58 -12.10 -4.38
CA PRO A 226 24.25 -11.57 -4.74
C PRO A 226 24.13 -11.20 -6.22
N LYS A 227 25.15 -10.58 -6.82
CA LYS A 227 25.12 -10.24 -8.26
C LYS A 227 25.01 -11.48 -9.15
N GLY A 228 25.72 -12.54 -8.80
CA GLY A 228 25.61 -13.82 -9.51
C GLY A 228 24.24 -14.47 -9.35
N PHE A 229 23.62 -14.33 -8.17
CA PHE A 229 22.24 -14.78 -7.93
C PHE A 229 21.22 -13.97 -8.74
N LEU A 230 21.30 -12.64 -8.68
CA LEU A 230 20.42 -11.75 -9.47
C LEU A 230 20.59 -11.99 -10.99
N GLY A 231 21.84 -12.21 -11.45
CA GLY A 231 22.11 -12.57 -12.84
C GLY A 231 21.48 -13.90 -13.26
N TYR A 232 21.48 -14.90 -12.38
CA TYR A 232 20.81 -16.18 -12.61
C TYR A 232 19.27 -16.02 -12.74
N LEU A 233 18.64 -15.24 -11.86
CA LEU A 233 17.21 -14.96 -11.95
C LEU A 233 16.86 -14.29 -13.28
N LYS A 234 17.65 -13.28 -13.69
CA LYS A 234 17.47 -12.59 -14.96
C LYS A 234 17.59 -13.55 -16.16
N GLN A 235 18.52 -14.50 -16.14
CA GLN A 235 18.69 -15.51 -17.20
C GLN A 235 17.49 -16.45 -17.29
N ASN A 236 16.79 -16.69 -16.18
CA ASN A 236 15.58 -17.50 -16.12
C ASN A 236 14.27 -16.68 -16.27
N ASP A 237 14.37 -15.39 -16.62
CA ASP A 237 13.26 -14.46 -16.77
C ASP A 237 12.38 -14.32 -15.49
N VAL A 238 12.95 -14.56 -14.33
CA VAL A 238 12.29 -14.43 -13.03
C VAL A 238 12.61 -13.06 -12.44
N LYS A 239 11.58 -12.29 -12.09
CA LYS A 239 11.68 -11.00 -11.41
C LYS A 239 11.88 -11.20 -9.91
N ILE A 240 12.54 -10.24 -9.26
CA ILE A 240 12.82 -10.34 -7.82
C ILE A 240 12.39 -9.11 -7.06
N THR A 241 11.83 -9.35 -5.87
CA THR A 241 11.63 -8.34 -4.84
C THR A 241 12.23 -8.79 -3.52
N LEU A 242 12.75 -7.83 -2.76
CA LEU A 242 13.26 -8.03 -1.40
C LEU A 242 12.31 -7.38 -0.40
N ASN A 243 12.07 -8.07 0.70
CA ASN A 243 11.29 -7.57 1.83
C ASN A 243 12.05 -6.47 2.57
N LEU A 244 11.39 -5.38 2.93
CA LEU A 244 11.95 -4.26 3.68
C LEU A 244 11.10 -3.94 4.92
N HIS A 245 11.78 -3.83 6.08
CA HIS A 245 11.25 -3.36 7.36
C HIS A 245 12.08 -2.16 7.81
N PRO A 246 11.84 -0.94 7.34
CA PRO A 246 12.76 0.19 7.51
C PRO A 246 12.77 0.83 8.90
N ALA A 247 11.96 0.34 9.84
CA ALA A 247 11.65 1.01 11.11
C ALA A 247 12.85 1.49 11.93
N ASP A 248 13.90 0.68 12.04
CA ASP A 248 15.05 0.97 12.90
C ASP A 248 16.10 1.87 12.24
N GLY A 249 15.87 2.29 10.98
CA GLY A 249 16.78 3.14 10.24
C GLY A 249 18.01 2.39 9.73
N VAL A 250 19.18 3.04 9.71
CA VAL A 250 20.43 2.45 9.20
C VAL A 250 21.48 2.41 10.31
N ALA A 251 21.81 1.22 10.75
CA ALA A 251 22.79 0.99 11.81
C ALA A 251 24.23 0.99 11.28
N SER A 252 25.19 1.20 12.18
CA SER A 252 26.60 1.33 11.82
C SER A 252 27.27 0.07 11.27
N TYR A 253 26.65 -1.10 11.43
CA TYR A 253 27.13 -2.35 10.87
C TYR A 253 26.73 -2.57 9.40
N GLU A 254 25.83 -1.75 8.87
CA GLU A 254 25.41 -1.86 7.48
C GLU A 254 26.52 -1.47 6.51
N GLU A 255 26.68 -2.25 5.44
CA GLU A 255 27.75 -2.08 4.46
C GLU A 255 27.81 -0.66 3.88
N LYS A 256 26.66 -0.02 3.70
CA LYS A 256 26.52 1.31 3.12
C LYS A 256 26.36 2.45 4.14
N TYR A 257 26.49 2.12 5.43
CA TYR A 257 26.40 3.12 6.48
C TYR A 257 27.44 4.25 6.36
N PRO A 258 28.75 4.00 6.07
CA PRO A 258 29.74 5.08 6.03
C PRO A 258 29.43 6.15 4.99
N GLU A 259 29.00 5.74 3.79
CA GLU A 259 28.61 6.65 2.70
C GLU A 259 27.35 7.44 3.08
N LEU A 260 26.34 6.76 3.59
CA LEU A 260 25.10 7.40 4.03
C LEU A 260 25.34 8.37 5.18
N ALA A 261 26.10 7.98 6.19
CA ALA A 261 26.43 8.83 7.34
C ALA A 261 27.11 10.12 6.89
N LYS A 262 28.11 10.01 6.01
CA LYS A 262 28.82 11.16 5.43
C LYS A 262 27.84 12.10 4.71
N ASP A 263 26.99 11.59 3.86
CA ASP A 263 26.01 12.40 3.10
C ASP A 263 24.96 13.05 4.02
N MET A 264 24.65 12.41 5.15
CA MET A 264 23.77 12.96 6.19
C MET A 264 24.46 13.96 7.10
N GLY A 265 25.80 14.05 7.07
CA GLY A 265 26.60 14.91 7.95
C GLY A 265 26.82 14.30 9.34
N VAL A 266 26.71 12.98 9.45
CA VAL A 266 27.01 12.20 10.66
C VAL A 266 28.43 11.66 10.53
N ASP A 267 29.23 11.78 11.59
CA ASP A 267 30.57 11.16 11.63
C ASP A 267 30.40 9.62 11.61
N PRO A 268 30.94 8.92 10.61
CA PRO A 268 30.85 7.46 10.55
C PRO A 268 31.48 6.76 11.76
N GLN A 269 32.50 7.39 12.38
CA GLN A 269 33.16 6.83 13.55
C GLN A 269 32.34 6.92 14.84
N SER A 270 31.30 7.79 14.85
CA SER A 270 30.36 7.88 15.98
C SER A 270 29.50 6.63 16.13
N LYS A 271 29.37 5.84 15.06
CA LYS A 271 28.51 4.65 14.99
C LYS A 271 27.04 4.93 15.37
N GLN A 272 26.61 6.20 15.29
CA GLN A 272 25.24 6.59 15.57
C GLN A 272 24.28 6.04 14.50
N THR A 273 23.26 5.32 14.89
CA THR A 273 22.21 4.87 13.97
C THR A 273 21.53 6.08 13.32
N ILE A 274 21.38 6.04 12.01
CA ILE A 274 20.63 7.07 11.25
C ILE A 274 19.16 6.67 11.27
N PRO A 275 18.27 7.44 11.94
CA PRO A 275 16.88 7.06 12.09
C PRO A 275 16.13 7.13 10.75
N TRP A 276 15.15 6.26 10.57
CA TRP A 276 14.23 6.35 9.45
C TRP A 276 13.23 7.48 9.69
N ILE A 277 13.27 8.51 8.86
CA ILE A 277 12.35 9.67 8.91
C ILE A 277 11.80 9.88 7.51
N ASN A 278 10.55 9.51 7.31
CA ASN A 278 9.90 9.58 6.00
C ASN A 278 9.77 11.01 5.47
N SER A 279 9.54 11.98 6.35
CA SER A 279 9.40 13.40 5.98
C SER A 279 10.73 14.06 5.59
N ASP A 280 11.87 13.46 5.95
CA ASP A 280 13.19 14.01 5.63
C ASP A 280 13.61 13.69 4.19
N LYS A 281 13.35 14.64 3.29
CA LYS A 281 13.69 14.53 1.86
C LYS A 281 15.18 14.25 1.61
N LYS A 282 16.06 14.86 2.42
CA LYS A 282 17.51 14.63 2.31
C LYS A 282 17.86 13.20 2.65
N PHE A 283 17.28 12.67 3.74
CA PHE A 283 17.50 11.29 4.15
C PHE A 283 17.02 10.32 3.06
N ILE A 284 15.79 10.45 2.59
CA ILE A 284 15.22 9.56 1.58
C ILE A 284 16.03 9.61 0.26
N LYS A 285 16.43 10.80 -0.22
CA LYS A 285 17.31 10.91 -1.39
C LYS A 285 18.63 10.15 -1.21
N ASN A 286 19.23 10.24 -0.02
CA ASN A 286 20.51 9.57 0.26
C ASN A 286 20.33 8.06 0.46
N MET A 287 19.19 7.58 0.97
CA MET A 287 18.84 6.16 0.98
C MET A 287 18.78 5.58 -0.43
N PHE A 288 18.09 6.26 -1.35
CA PHE A 288 18.11 5.83 -2.75
C PHE A 288 19.51 5.86 -3.35
N LYS A 289 20.23 6.97 -3.19
CA LYS A 289 21.58 7.14 -3.76
C LYS A 289 22.56 6.07 -3.30
N ASN A 290 22.62 5.81 -2.00
CA ASN A 290 23.69 5.01 -1.40
C ASN A 290 23.32 3.54 -1.19
N VAL A 291 22.03 3.22 -1.01
CA VAL A 291 21.57 1.89 -0.60
C VAL A 291 20.73 1.24 -1.69
N LEU A 292 19.55 1.83 -2.01
CA LEU A 292 18.54 1.15 -2.82
C LEU A 292 18.89 1.12 -4.32
N THR A 293 19.24 2.25 -4.91
CA THR A 293 19.56 2.32 -6.35
C THR A 293 20.79 1.46 -6.75
N PRO A 294 21.86 1.33 -5.95
CA PRO A 294 22.89 0.35 -6.24
C PRO A 294 22.37 -1.09 -6.34
N MET A 295 21.48 -1.51 -5.42
CA MET A 295 20.88 -2.85 -5.45
C MET A 295 19.95 -3.05 -6.66
N GLU A 296 19.20 -2.01 -7.04
CA GLU A 296 18.39 -2.00 -8.26
C GLU A 296 19.25 -2.16 -9.52
N LYS A 297 20.39 -1.48 -9.60
CA LYS A 297 21.36 -1.62 -10.69
C LYS A 297 22.01 -3.00 -10.73
N ASP A 298 22.15 -3.65 -9.60
CA ASP A 298 22.67 -5.02 -9.50
C ASP A 298 21.61 -6.06 -9.93
N GLY A 299 20.31 -5.70 -9.97
CA GLY A 299 19.25 -6.55 -10.52
C GLY A 299 18.01 -6.74 -9.65
N VAL A 300 17.84 -6.00 -8.55
CA VAL A 300 16.57 -6.00 -7.79
C VAL A 300 15.52 -5.24 -8.61
N ASP A 301 14.42 -5.92 -8.97
CA ASP A 301 13.41 -5.36 -9.87
C ASP A 301 12.48 -4.38 -9.17
N PHE A 302 12.03 -4.67 -7.95
CA PHE A 302 11.15 -3.81 -7.15
C PHE A 302 11.28 -4.11 -5.65
N TRP A 303 10.52 -3.38 -4.81
CA TRP A 303 10.61 -3.47 -3.36
C TRP A 303 9.30 -3.93 -2.73
N TRP A 304 9.40 -4.77 -1.70
CA TRP A 304 8.29 -5.10 -0.80
C TRP A 304 8.43 -4.29 0.49
N LEU A 305 7.57 -3.29 0.64
CA LEU A 305 7.47 -2.47 1.86
C LEU A 305 6.47 -3.12 2.81
N ASP A 306 6.98 -3.83 3.81
CA ASP A 306 6.15 -4.59 4.73
C ASP A 306 5.82 -3.76 5.98
N TRP A 307 6.47 -4.01 7.11
CA TRP A 307 6.22 -3.26 8.33
C TRP A 307 6.84 -1.87 8.28
N GLN A 308 6.01 -0.91 8.69
CA GLN A 308 6.44 0.44 8.96
C GLN A 308 6.35 0.68 10.47
N GLN A 309 7.24 1.51 11.01
CA GLN A 309 7.15 1.98 12.38
C GLN A 309 5.81 2.68 12.61
N GLY A 310 5.56 3.29 13.72
CA GLY A 310 4.31 3.92 14.09
C GLY A 310 3.47 4.51 12.95
N ILE A 311 2.21 4.69 13.16
CA ILE A 311 1.24 5.14 12.15
C ILE A 311 1.68 6.47 11.49
N TYR A 312 2.24 7.39 12.28
CA TYR A 312 2.64 8.71 11.82
C TYR A 312 4.14 8.96 11.91
N ASP A 313 4.63 9.83 11.01
CA ASP A 313 6.01 10.32 11.01
C ASP A 313 6.35 11.06 12.31
N PRO A 314 7.54 10.81 12.92
CA PRO A 314 7.88 11.41 14.20
C PRO A 314 8.16 12.92 14.14
N LYS A 315 8.46 13.46 12.95
CA LYS A 315 8.75 14.89 12.74
C LYS A 315 7.62 15.66 12.11
N MET A 316 6.68 15.00 11.43
CA MET A 316 5.58 15.66 10.75
C MET A 316 4.23 15.08 11.20
N LYS A 317 3.54 15.85 12.01
CA LYS A 317 2.23 15.46 12.52
C LYS A 317 1.24 15.17 11.39
N ASN A 318 0.43 14.13 11.55
CA ASN A 318 -0.56 13.67 10.58
C ASN A 318 0.00 13.08 9.27
N LEU A 319 1.33 13.00 9.09
CA LEU A 319 1.89 12.29 7.96
C LEU A 319 1.86 10.79 8.22
N SER A 320 1.02 10.06 7.50
CA SER A 320 1.02 8.59 7.55
C SER A 320 2.35 8.06 7.00
N ASN A 321 3.06 7.28 7.82
CA ASN A 321 4.30 6.64 7.41
C ASN A 321 4.08 5.70 6.21
N THR A 322 3.03 4.89 6.25
CA THR A 322 2.72 3.93 5.18
C THR A 322 2.39 4.66 3.87
N TRP A 323 1.53 5.69 3.95
CA TRP A 323 1.16 6.45 2.75
C TRP A 323 2.37 7.12 2.10
N TRP A 324 3.23 7.73 2.93
CA TRP A 324 4.33 8.56 2.43
C TRP A 324 5.51 7.72 1.91
N ILE A 325 5.85 6.61 2.54
CA ILE A 325 6.89 5.73 2.01
C ILE A 325 6.48 5.13 0.66
N ASN A 326 5.19 4.79 0.49
CA ASN A 326 4.67 4.30 -0.78
C ASN A 326 4.85 5.36 -1.89
N TYR A 327 4.50 6.62 -1.60
CA TYR A 327 4.76 7.74 -2.50
C TYR A 327 6.25 7.86 -2.84
N ALA A 328 7.10 7.90 -1.83
CA ALA A 328 8.53 8.14 -2.03
C ALA A 328 9.19 7.06 -2.90
N PHE A 329 8.89 5.79 -2.64
CA PHE A 329 9.43 4.69 -3.43
C PHE A 329 8.87 4.67 -4.85
N PHE A 330 7.55 4.80 -4.99
CA PHE A 330 6.91 4.75 -6.31
C PHE A 330 7.34 5.91 -7.19
N SER A 331 7.27 7.15 -6.68
CA SER A 331 7.65 8.34 -7.45
C SER A 331 9.14 8.39 -7.78
N ASN A 332 10.01 7.84 -6.93
CA ASN A 332 11.43 7.68 -7.26
C ASN A 332 11.63 6.75 -8.46
N MET A 333 10.94 5.60 -8.47
CA MET A 333 11.00 4.66 -9.60
C MET A 333 10.44 5.28 -10.88
N GLU A 334 9.29 5.98 -10.78
CA GLU A 334 8.67 6.67 -11.93
C GLU A 334 9.59 7.72 -12.55
N LYS A 335 10.34 8.44 -11.70
CA LYS A 335 11.28 9.47 -12.14
C LYS A 335 12.57 8.91 -12.74
N ASN A 336 13.09 7.80 -12.20
CA ASN A 336 14.47 7.36 -12.45
C ASN A 336 14.59 6.07 -13.27
N ARG A 337 13.46 5.48 -13.69
CA ARG A 337 13.45 4.25 -14.50
C ARG A 337 12.68 4.44 -15.80
N ASP A 338 13.14 3.81 -16.88
CA ASP A 338 12.45 3.78 -18.17
C ASP A 338 11.36 2.69 -18.25
N THR A 339 11.17 1.94 -17.17
CA THR A 339 10.17 0.88 -17.06
C THR A 339 9.01 1.32 -16.18
N ARG A 340 7.85 0.68 -16.33
CA ARG A 340 6.73 0.91 -15.41
C ARG A 340 7.17 0.67 -13.98
N PRO A 341 6.94 1.62 -13.05
CA PRO A 341 7.25 1.42 -11.66
C PRO A 341 6.40 0.26 -11.10
N MET A 342 6.97 -0.48 -10.18
CA MET A 342 6.31 -1.55 -9.45
C MET A 342 6.66 -1.44 -7.98
N LEU A 343 5.66 -1.39 -7.12
CA LEU A 343 5.83 -1.36 -5.67
C LEU A 343 4.87 -2.36 -5.04
N TYR A 344 5.36 -3.12 -4.08
CA TYR A 344 4.60 -4.07 -3.30
C TYR A 344 4.56 -3.57 -1.85
N HIS A 345 3.36 -3.20 -1.35
CA HIS A 345 3.26 -2.40 -0.13
C HIS A 345 1.94 -2.60 0.60
N ARG A 346 1.79 -1.97 1.78
CA ARG A 346 0.55 -1.97 2.54
C ARG A 346 -0.31 -0.75 2.23
N TRP A 347 -1.63 -0.85 2.43
CA TRP A 347 -2.56 0.26 2.31
C TRP A 347 -2.27 1.35 3.35
N GLY A 348 -2.17 2.59 2.94
CA GLY A 348 -1.90 3.76 3.78
C GLY A 348 -3.01 4.81 3.82
N GLY A 349 -4.16 4.53 3.18
CA GLY A 349 -5.29 5.46 3.12
C GLY A 349 -5.67 5.91 1.71
N LEU A 350 -6.70 6.73 1.60
CA LEU A 350 -7.17 7.27 0.31
C LEU A 350 -6.03 7.93 -0.45
N GLY A 351 -5.96 7.69 -1.75
CA GLY A 351 -4.87 8.14 -2.62
C GLY A 351 -3.79 7.08 -2.86
N ASN A 352 -3.67 6.04 -2.03
CA ASN A 352 -2.68 4.97 -2.23
C ASN A 352 -2.95 4.07 -3.45
N HIS A 353 -4.10 4.17 -4.08
CA HIS A 353 -4.36 3.53 -5.37
C HIS A 353 -3.37 3.94 -6.47
N ARG A 354 -2.65 5.03 -6.29
CA ARG A 354 -1.59 5.52 -7.20
C ARG A 354 -0.30 4.72 -7.12
N TYR A 355 -0.12 3.91 -6.10
CA TYR A 355 1.10 3.15 -5.84
C TYR A 355 0.73 1.68 -5.72
N GLN A 356 0.57 0.94 -6.84
CA GLN A 356 0.12 -0.47 -6.82
C GLN A 356 1.17 -1.36 -6.14
N VAL A 357 0.94 -2.42 -5.85
CA VAL A 357 0.22 -3.59 -5.54
C VAL A 357 0.11 -3.73 -4.02
N GLY A 358 -1.06 -4.00 -3.52
CA GLY A 358 -1.27 -4.09 -2.07
C GLY A 358 -0.87 -5.46 -1.50
N PHE A 359 -0.28 -5.46 -0.30
CA PHE A 359 -0.03 -6.63 0.52
C PHE A 359 -1.00 -6.62 1.71
N SER A 360 -1.80 -7.68 1.86
CA SER A 360 -2.85 -7.68 2.88
C SER A 360 -2.37 -8.09 4.28
N GLY A 361 -1.17 -8.66 4.41
CA GLY A 361 -0.60 -9.04 5.71
C GLY A 361 -0.80 -10.50 6.09
N ASP A 362 -0.43 -10.81 7.34
CA ASP A 362 -0.20 -12.14 7.90
C ASP A 362 -1.49 -12.77 8.45
N ALA A 363 -2.41 -13.15 7.57
CA ALA A 363 -3.67 -13.79 7.97
C ALA A 363 -3.45 -15.23 8.49
N VAL A 364 -4.36 -15.69 9.34
CA VAL A 364 -4.34 -17.05 9.89
C VAL A 364 -4.67 -18.07 8.79
N VAL A 365 -4.00 -19.22 8.82
CA VAL A 365 -4.28 -20.38 7.97
C VAL A 365 -5.62 -21.00 8.38
N SER A 366 -6.70 -20.62 7.71
CA SER A 366 -8.05 -21.10 8.04
C SER A 366 -9.04 -20.96 6.88
N TRP A 367 -10.12 -21.72 6.93
CA TRP A 367 -11.26 -21.57 6.04
C TRP A 367 -11.97 -20.22 6.20
N LYS A 368 -12.02 -19.65 7.40
CA LYS A 368 -12.61 -18.33 7.65
C LYS A 368 -11.80 -17.22 6.96
N SER A 369 -10.47 -17.33 7.02
CA SER A 369 -9.60 -16.39 6.30
C SER A 369 -9.85 -16.44 4.80
N LEU A 370 -9.99 -17.64 4.22
CA LEU A 370 -10.32 -17.79 2.79
C LEU A 370 -11.70 -17.20 2.46
N ASP A 371 -12.72 -17.50 3.27
CA ASP A 371 -14.09 -17.03 3.07
C ASP A 371 -14.20 -15.51 3.09
N PHE A 372 -13.36 -14.84 3.87
CA PHE A 372 -13.33 -13.39 4.00
C PHE A 372 -12.67 -12.67 2.80
N GLN A 373 -11.73 -13.31 2.09
CA GLN A 373 -10.93 -12.64 1.04
C GLN A 373 -11.76 -12.08 -0.13
N PRO A 374 -12.78 -12.77 -0.68
CA PRO A 374 -13.60 -12.21 -1.76
C PRO A 374 -14.30 -10.91 -1.36
N TYR A 375 -14.80 -10.83 -0.12
CA TYR A 375 -15.39 -9.60 0.41
C TYR A 375 -14.36 -8.48 0.52
N PHE A 376 -13.19 -8.76 1.10
CA PHE A 376 -12.11 -7.80 1.26
C PHE A 376 -11.60 -7.27 -0.08
N ASN A 377 -11.45 -8.11 -1.10
CA ASN A 377 -11.10 -7.69 -2.46
C ASN A 377 -12.18 -6.81 -3.09
N SER A 378 -13.44 -7.18 -2.91
CA SER A 378 -14.56 -6.43 -3.50
C SER A 378 -14.65 -5.02 -2.92
N THR A 379 -14.55 -4.89 -1.60
CA THR A 379 -14.62 -3.58 -0.93
C THR A 379 -13.40 -2.71 -1.22
N ALA A 380 -12.20 -3.28 -1.37
CA ALA A 380 -11.00 -2.55 -1.76
C ALA A 380 -11.15 -1.86 -3.12
N SER A 381 -11.92 -2.45 -4.03
CA SER A 381 -12.22 -1.85 -5.34
C SER A 381 -13.02 -0.54 -5.21
N ASN A 382 -13.77 -0.33 -4.12
CA ASN A 382 -14.50 0.91 -3.84
C ASN A 382 -13.59 2.11 -3.52
N VAL A 383 -12.29 1.87 -3.34
CA VAL A 383 -11.26 2.90 -3.17
C VAL A 383 -10.17 2.78 -4.25
N LEU A 384 -10.49 2.12 -5.38
CA LEU A 384 -9.57 1.89 -6.51
C LEU A 384 -8.32 1.07 -6.18
N TYR A 385 -8.31 0.35 -5.06
CA TYR A 385 -7.16 -0.45 -4.61
C TYR A 385 -7.33 -1.93 -4.97
N GLY A 386 -7.50 -2.20 -6.27
CA GLY A 386 -7.89 -3.50 -6.79
C GLY A 386 -6.76 -4.52 -6.98
N TYR A 387 -5.49 -4.12 -6.85
CA TYR A 387 -4.35 -5.04 -7.03
C TYR A 387 -3.87 -5.59 -5.68
N TRP A 388 -4.76 -6.28 -4.96
CA TRP A 388 -4.40 -6.96 -3.72
C TRP A 388 -3.62 -8.25 -3.97
N SER A 389 -2.56 -8.45 -3.18
CA SER A 389 -1.85 -9.70 -2.98
C SER A 389 -2.11 -10.22 -1.58
N HIS A 390 -2.67 -11.41 -1.48
CA HIS A 390 -2.87 -12.11 -0.22
C HIS A 390 -1.81 -13.18 -0.03
N ASP A 391 -1.61 -13.60 1.22
CA ASP A 391 -0.85 -14.81 1.53
C ASP A 391 -1.71 -16.02 1.19
N LEU A 392 -1.66 -16.50 -0.08
CA LEU A 392 -2.49 -17.63 -0.50
C LEU A 392 -2.15 -18.87 0.33
N GLY A 393 -3.19 -19.38 1.01
CA GLY A 393 -3.07 -20.45 1.98
C GLY A 393 -2.96 -19.97 3.44
N GLY A 394 -2.92 -18.63 3.69
CA GLY A 394 -2.70 -18.04 5.00
C GLY A 394 -1.23 -18.02 5.42
N HIS A 395 -0.87 -17.18 6.36
CA HIS A 395 0.51 -17.00 6.86
C HIS A 395 0.73 -17.70 8.20
N ILE A 396 -0.09 -17.39 9.21
CA ILE A 396 0.08 -17.84 10.57
C ILE A 396 -0.58 -19.21 10.77
N GLY A 397 0.22 -20.23 11.09
CA GLY A 397 -0.25 -21.59 11.36
C GLY A 397 0.91 -22.57 11.44
N GLU A 398 0.62 -23.83 11.72
CA GLU A 398 1.63 -24.90 11.79
C GLU A 398 1.64 -25.76 10.53
N SER A 399 0.46 -25.99 9.95
CA SER A 399 0.27 -26.81 8.75
C SER A 399 -0.92 -26.32 7.96
N ILE A 400 -1.01 -26.77 6.71
CA ILE A 400 -2.15 -26.50 5.84
C ILE A 400 -2.73 -27.81 5.29
N ASP A 401 -4.06 -27.91 5.34
CA ASP A 401 -4.80 -28.99 4.70
C ASP A 401 -4.74 -28.85 3.17
N PRO A 402 -4.46 -29.93 2.42
CA PRO A 402 -4.34 -29.87 0.95
C PRO A 402 -5.61 -29.39 0.24
N GLU A 403 -6.82 -29.74 0.74
CA GLU A 403 -8.06 -29.24 0.15
C GLU A 403 -8.18 -27.74 0.36
N MET A 404 -7.95 -27.25 1.57
CA MET A 404 -7.97 -25.82 1.87
C MET A 404 -6.96 -25.06 0.99
N TYR A 405 -5.73 -25.57 0.84
CA TYR A 405 -4.73 -24.96 -0.02
C TYR A 405 -5.19 -24.94 -1.48
N THR A 406 -5.77 -26.00 -1.98
CA THR A 406 -6.34 -26.05 -3.35
C THR A 406 -7.40 -24.95 -3.53
N ARG A 407 -8.29 -24.75 -2.56
CA ARG A 407 -9.32 -23.68 -2.64
C ARG A 407 -8.71 -22.28 -2.60
N TRP A 408 -7.67 -22.08 -1.79
CA TRP A 408 -6.90 -20.84 -1.81
C TRP A 408 -6.25 -20.57 -3.17
N LEU A 409 -5.68 -21.58 -3.81
CA LEU A 409 -5.10 -21.43 -5.15
C LEU A 409 -6.16 -21.13 -6.21
N GLN A 410 -7.34 -21.75 -6.12
CA GLN A 410 -8.47 -21.43 -7.02
C GLN A 410 -8.92 -19.97 -6.86
N PHE A 411 -9.01 -19.48 -5.62
CA PHE A 411 -9.25 -18.06 -5.34
C PHE A 411 -8.11 -17.19 -5.90
N GLY A 412 -6.86 -17.58 -5.66
CA GLY A 412 -5.67 -16.86 -6.13
C GLY A 412 -5.60 -16.73 -7.65
N ALA A 413 -5.97 -17.78 -8.39
CA ALA A 413 -6.00 -17.77 -9.86
C ALA A 413 -7.03 -16.78 -10.43
N LEU A 414 -8.04 -16.39 -9.65
CA LEU A 414 -9.05 -15.38 -10.00
C LEU A 414 -8.77 -14.02 -9.34
N SER A 415 -7.72 -13.91 -8.54
CA SER A 415 -7.29 -12.68 -7.89
C SER A 415 -6.28 -11.93 -8.77
N PRO A 416 -6.18 -10.59 -8.65
CA PRO A 416 -5.26 -9.81 -9.48
C PRO A 416 -3.79 -10.22 -9.34
N ILE A 417 -3.36 -10.57 -8.12
CA ILE A 417 -1.98 -11.00 -7.84
C ILE A 417 -2.02 -12.39 -7.20
N MET A 418 -1.38 -13.35 -7.86
CA MET A 418 -1.30 -14.74 -7.40
C MET A 418 0.03 -14.98 -6.71
N ARG A 419 0.06 -14.88 -5.38
CA ARG A 419 1.26 -15.07 -4.55
C ARG A 419 0.99 -16.05 -3.41
N THR A 420 1.72 -17.16 -3.37
CA THR A 420 1.77 -18.02 -2.19
C THR A 420 2.75 -17.47 -1.17
N HIS A 421 2.42 -17.56 0.11
CA HIS A 421 3.32 -17.13 1.18
C HIS A 421 2.98 -17.83 2.51
N SER A 422 3.96 -17.97 3.40
CA SER A 422 3.78 -18.53 4.74
C SER A 422 4.92 -18.14 5.68
N GLN A 423 4.66 -18.20 6.99
CA GLN A 423 5.69 -18.07 8.03
C GLN A 423 6.67 -19.25 8.05
N LYS A 424 7.74 -19.13 8.86
CA LYS A 424 8.75 -20.15 9.11
C LYS A 424 8.14 -21.37 9.85
N SER A 425 7.40 -22.21 9.12
CA SER A 425 6.92 -23.50 9.59
C SER A 425 7.14 -24.56 8.50
N ALA A 426 7.69 -25.71 8.87
CA ALA A 426 7.91 -26.80 7.93
C ALA A 426 6.57 -27.34 7.36
N GLY A 427 5.52 -27.38 8.18
CA GLY A 427 4.18 -27.84 7.76
C GLY A 427 3.43 -26.84 6.87
N LEU A 428 3.99 -25.65 6.66
CA LEU A 428 3.48 -24.64 5.72
C LEU A 428 4.31 -24.54 4.43
N ASN A 429 5.00 -25.62 4.05
CA ASN A 429 5.63 -25.69 2.74
C ASN A 429 4.54 -25.72 1.66
N LYS A 430 4.51 -24.69 0.82
CA LYS A 430 3.54 -24.51 -0.26
C LYS A 430 4.14 -24.71 -1.64
N GLU A 431 5.31 -25.35 -1.71
CA GLU A 431 5.90 -25.74 -2.97
C GLU A 431 4.92 -26.66 -3.73
N PRO A 432 4.54 -26.35 -4.98
CA PRO A 432 3.44 -27.06 -5.66
C PRO A 432 3.62 -28.57 -5.77
N TRP A 433 4.86 -29.04 -5.86
CA TRP A 433 5.20 -30.47 -6.00
C TRP A 433 5.13 -31.31 -4.71
N VAL A 434 4.89 -30.69 -3.54
CA VAL A 434 4.70 -31.42 -2.29
C VAL A 434 3.25 -31.85 -2.06
N PHE A 435 2.32 -31.37 -2.90
CA PHE A 435 0.90 -31.71 -2.87
C PHE A 435 0.61 -32.73 -3.98
N ASN A 436 0.08 -33.89 -3.61
CA ASN A 436 -0.31 -34.96 -4.55
C ASN A 436 -1.81 -34.87 -4.87
#